data_cccaa695227b2696fe8ec8f1c8fce74e
#
_entry.id   cccaa695227b2696fe8ec8f1c8fce74e
#
_cell.length_a   1.000
_cell.length_b   1.000
_cell.length_c   1.000
_cell.angle_alpha   90.00
_cell.angle_beta   90.00
_cell.angle_gamma   90.00
#
_symmetry.space_group_name_H-M   'P 1'
#
loop_
_entity.id
_entity.type
_entity.pdbx_description
1 polymer ?
#
loop_
_entity_poly.entity_id
_entity_poly.type
_entity_poly.pdbx_seq_one_letter_code
_entity_poly.pdbx_strand_id
1 'polypeptide(L)'
;KLVVMVLLGFEVLMILTRKKKALSLIGSFALTFSPAVQWWFMQHVGDLIFFTLGLMVAFYHYFYQHEKKWLRALMMLLVVIFGLGFILVIYPAHQVMLAYLLVFYFIGLLIYYGRKITWDWFDAVLIIGAVLFIGGIMVHFWLTSKDALMASLNTLYPGKRVSTGGNWTIGKFFYFLTNWKIPFKDITFSNNSEVALFYHFFPTVFLASPFVLLGKKNSEQKLFGRVLMLFCLFAIFWITVGLPKEIAEITLLSYVPTARAYLTFSFAACLLTI
;
A
#
# COMPACT_ATOMS: atom_id res chain seq x y z
N LYS A 1 1.48 16.11 9.14
CA LYS A 1 1.39 14.73 8.64
C LYS A 1 0.05 14.08 9.01
N LEU A 2 -0.33 13.96 10.31
CA LEU A 2 -1.58 13.29 10.74
C LEU A 2 -2.83 13.86 10.07
N VAL A 3 -3.03 15.19 10.08
CA VAL A 3 -4.20 15.83 9.46
C VAL A 3 -4.31 15.47 7.98
N VAL A 4 -3.19 15.58 7.24
CA VAL A 4 -3.19 15.23 5.82
C VAL A 4 -3.44 13.74 5.61
N MET A 5 -2.94 12.88 6.50
CA MET A 5 -3.20 11.44 6.46
C MET A 5 -4.67 11.10 6.68
N VAL A 6 -5.37 11.81 7.61
CA VAL A 6 -6.83 11.70 7.77
C VAL A 6 -7.55 12.11 6.50
N LEU A 7 -7.15 13.24 5.88
CA LEU A 7 -7.77 13.71 4.65
C LEU A 7 -7.55 12.75 3.47
N LEU A 8 -6.34 12.24 3.29
CA LEU A 8 -6.04 11.24 2.26
C LEU A 8 -6.79 9.93 2.51
N GLY A 9 -6.82 9.46 3.76
CA GLY A 9 -7.60 8.29 4.14
C GLY A 9 -9.10 8.48 3.91
N PHE A 10 -9.63 9.67 4.25
CA PHE A 10 -11.02 10.01 3.97
C PHE A 10 -11.32 9.95 2.46
N GLU A 11 -10.47 10.54 1.63
CA GLU A 11 -10.66 10.53 0.18
C GLU A 11 -10.59 9.12 -0.41
N VAL A 12 -9.60 8.30 -0.01
CA VAL A 12 -9.53 6.88 -0.43
C VAL A 12 -10.81 6.15 -0.04
N LEU A 13 -11.32 6.36 1.17
CA LEU A 13 -12.55 5.71 1.62
C LEU A 13 -13.80 6.26 0.96
N MET A 14 -13.85 7.54 0.59
CA MET A 14 -14.92 8.10 -0.24
C MET A 14 -15.01 7.40 -1.61
N ILE A 15 -13.86 7.08 -2.19
CA ILE A 15 -13.77 6.31 -3.43
C ILE A 15 -14.34 4.90 -3.23
N LEU A 16 -13.92 4.21 -2.16
CA LEU A 16 -14.30 2.82 -1.89
C LEU A 16 -15.76 2.66 -1.42
N THR A 17 -16.28 3.60 -0.62
CA THR A 17 -17.60 3.50 0.04
C THR A 17 -18.76 4.12 -0.76
N ARG A 18 -18.57 4.47 -2.03
CA ARG A 18 -19.58 5.19 -2.85
C ARG A 18 -19.99 6.53 -2.23
N LYS A 19 -19.02 7.29 -1.77
CA LYS A 19 -19.21 8.63 -1.18
C LYS A 19 -20.06 8.66 0.10
N LYS A 20 -20.07 7.58 0.88
CA LYS A 20 -20.69 7.53 2.20
C LYS A 20 -19.85 8.27 3.23
N LYS A 21 -20.09 9.58 3.37
CA LYS A 21 -19.26 10.51 4.17
C LYS A 21 -19.00 10.04 5.60
N ALA A 22 -20.06 9.64 6.34
CA ALA A 22 -19.92 9.20 7.73
C ALA A 22 -19.02 7.95 7.85
N LEU A 23 -19.24 6.94 7.00
CA LEU A 23 -18.44 5.73 7.00
C LEU A 23 -16.99 6.02 6.62
N SER A 24 -16.76 6.87 5.61
CA SER A 24 -15.43 7.29 5.19
C SER A 24 -14.70 8.07 6.27
N LEU A 25 -15.40 8.91 7.02
CA LEU A 25 -14.81 9.66 8.13
C LEU A 25 -14.40 8.73 9.28
N ILE A 26 -15.30 7.85 9.72
CA ILE A 26 -15.01 6.88 10.78
C ILE A 26 -13.86 5.98 10.36
N GLY A 27 -13.90 5.45 9.13
CA GLY A 27 -12.83 4.60 8.61
C GLY A 27 -11.49 5.33 8.50
N SER A 28 -11.48 6.60 8.10
CA SER A 28 -10.27 7.42 8.03
C SER A 28 -9.62 7.61 9.40
N PHE A 29 -10.41 7.85 10.44
CA PHE A 29 -9.92 7.89 11.80
C PHE A 29 -9.41 6.52 12.26
N ALA A 30 -10.17 5.44 12.02
CA ALA A 30 -9.74 4.08 12.35
C ALA A 30 -8.43 3.69 11.66
N LEU A 31 -8.24 4.11 10.41
CA LEU A 31 -7.01 3.89 9.68
C LEU A 31 -5.84 4.70 10.24
N THR A 32 -6.03 6.02 10.41
CA THR A 32 -4.97 6.94 10.83
C THR A 32 -4.54 6.73 12.28
N PHE A 33 -5.48 6.39 13.15
CA PHE A 33 -5.21 6.13 14.57
C PHE A 33 -5.10 4.63 14.90
N SER A 34 -4.90 3.78 13.89
CA SER A 34 -4.61 2.37 14.10
C SER A 34 -3.28 2.16 14.85
N PRO A 35 -3.12 1.07 15.61
CA PRO A 35 -1.85 0.74 16.25
C PRO A 35 -0.67 0.71 15.29
N ALA A 36 -0.87 0.24 14.06
CA ALA A 36 0.15 0.25 13.02
C ALA A 36 0.71 1.65 12.76
N VAL A 37 -0.16 2.65 12.59
CA VAL A 37 0.29 4.03 12.35
C VAL A 37 0.89 4.64 13.60
N GLN A 38 0.33 4.38 14.78
CA GLN A 38 0.84 4.94 16.04
C GLN A 38 2.25 4.44 16.37
N TRP A 39 2.51 3.14 16.24
CA TRP A 39 3.83 2.56 16.46
C TRP A 39 4.88 3.01 15.45
N TRP A 40 4.46 3.18 14.19
CA TRP A 40 5.36 3.50 13.09
C TRP A 40 5.30 4.95 12.63
N PHE A 41 4.61 5.83 13.36
CA PHE A 41 4.34 7.20 12.94
C PHE A 41 5.61 8.04 12.72
N MET A 42 6.59 7.92 13.61
CA MET A 42 7.88 8.61 13.50
C MET A 42 8.93 7.80 12.72
N GLN A 43 8.54 6.64 12.24
CA GLN A 43 9.38 5.73 11.48
C GLN A 43 9.00 5.74 10.00
N HIS A 44 9.86 5.18 9.18
CA HIS A 44 9.71 5.10 7.72
C HIS A 44 8.40 4.43 7.26
N VAL A 45 7.84 3.52 8.03
CA VAL A 45 6.58 2.84 7.69
C VAL A 45 5.40 3.81 7.65
N GLY A 46 5.32 4.74 8.62
CA GLY A 46 4.28 5.78 8.63
C GLY A 46 4.37 6.72 7.43
N ASP A 47 5.58 6.96 6.90
CA ASP A 47 5.77 7.72 5.66
C ASP A 47 5.32 6.92 4.43
N LEU A 48 5.65 5.62 4.37
CA LEU A 48 5.22 4.73 3.29
C LEU A 48 3.70 4.65 3.19
N ILE A 49 2.99 4.53 4.32
CA ILE A 49 1.52 4.51 4.34
C ILE A 49 0.96 5.87 3.86
N PHE A 50 1.53 6.98 4.33
CA PHE A 50 1.16 8.32 3.89
C PHE A 50 1.31 8.49 2.37
N PHE A 51 2.46 8.12 1.82
CA PHE A 51 2.71 8.21 0.38
C PHE A 51 1.85 7.23 -0.42
N THR A 52 1.57 6.04 0.11
CA THR A 52 0.66 5.08 -0.51
C THR A 52 -0.75 5.65 -0.65
N LEU A 53 -1.30 6.25 0.41
CA LEU A 53 -2.61 6.91 0.35
C LEU A 53 -2.61 8.06 -0.66
N GLY A 54 -1.56 8.88 -0.67
CA GLY A 54 -1.40 9.97 -1.62
C GLY A 54 -1.36 9.50 -3.07
N LEU A 55 -0.62 8.43 -3.36
CA LEU A 55 -0.57 7.81 -4.69
C LEU A 55 -1.93 7.21 -5.10
N MET A 56 -2.64 6.56 -4.19
CA MET A 56 -3.98 6.02 -4.49
C MET A 56 -4.95 7.15 -4.88
N VAL A 57 -4.96 8.26 -4.15
CA VAL A 57 -5.78 9.44 -4.46
C VAL A 57 -5.36 10.07 -5.78
N ALA A 58 -4.07 10.31 -5.99
CA ALA A 58 -3.56 10.94 -7.20
C ALA A 58 -3.84 10.12 -8.44
N PHE A 59 -3.59 8.79 -8.41
CA PHE A 59 -3.92 7.89 -9.52
C PHE A 59 -5.42 7.88 -9.82
N TYR A 60 -6.26 7.77 -8.79
CA TYR A 60 -7.71 7.79 -9.00
C TYR A 60 -8.17 9.06 -9.71
N HIS A 61 -7.81 10.22 -9.19
CA HIS A 61 -8.26 11.49 -9.76
C HIS A 61 -7.65 11.80 -11.12
N TYR A 62 -6.46 11.29 -11.43
CA TYR A 62 -5.90 11.37 -12.78
C TYR A 62 -6.82 10.71 -13.80
N PHE A 63 -7.35 9.53 -13.49
CA PHE A 63 -8.29 8.82 -14.36
C PHE A 63 -9.71 9.39 -14.30
N TYR A 64 -10.21 9.68 -13.12
CA TYR A 64 -11.59 10.12 -12.91
C TYR A 64 -11.88 11.51 -13.50
N GLN A 65 -10.91 12.42 -13.44
CA GLN A 65 -11.04 13.80 -13.93
C GLN A 65 -10.25 14.03 -15.22
N HIS A 66 -10.12 13.01 -16.03
CA HIS A 66 -9.25 12.99 -17.21
C HIS A 66 -9.58 14.08 -18.26
N GLU A 67 -10.81 14.55 -18.33
CA GLU A 67 -11.22 15.60 -19.30
C GLU A 67 -10.51 16.96 -19.07
N LYS A 68 -10.13 17.25 -17.83
CA LYS A 68 -9.54 18.53 -17.46
C LYS A 68 -8.01 18.47 -17.46
N LYS A 69 -7.36 19.02 -18.48
CA LYS A 69 -5.88 18.97 -18.62
C LYS A 69 -5.13 19.50 -17.39
N TRP A 70 -5.58 20.61 -16.80
CA TRP A 70 -4.93 21.17 -15.62
C TRP A 70 -5.00 20.23 -14.39
N LEU A 71 -6.10 19.50 -14.23
CA LEU A 71 -6.22 18.49 -13.17
C LEU A 71 -5.33 17.28 -13.43
N ARG A 72 -5.20 16.84 -14.70
CA ARG A 72 -4.23 15.80 -15.05
C ARG A 72 -2.81 16.21 -14.67
N ALA A 73 -2.41 17.45 -15.03
CA ALA A 73 -1.09 17.98 -14.67
C ALA A 73 -0.90 18.05 -13.15
N LEU A 74 -1.90 18.54 -12.40
CA LEU A 74 -1.86 18.59 -10.94
C LEU A 74 -1.75 17.19 -10.31
N MET A 75 -2.56 16.22 -10.78
CA MET A 75 -2.52 14.86 -10.28
C MET A 75 -1.18 14.18 -10.62
N MET A 76 -0.63 14.40 -11.81
CA MET A 76 0.69 13.89 -12.17
C MET A 76 1.80 14.52 -11.30
N LEU A 77 1.72 15.81 -10.99
CA LEU A 77 2.63 16.44 -10.04
C LEU A 77 2.55 15.78 -8.65
N LEU A 78 1.34 15.47 -8.17
CA LEU A 78 1.15 14.73 -6.91
C LEU A 78 1.69 13.31 -7.00
N VAL A 79 1.53 12.62 -8.14
CA VAL A 79 2.15 11.29 -8.36
C VAL A 79 3.68 11.39 -8.26
N VAL A 80 4.29 12.43 -8.82
CA VAL A 80 5.73 12.65 -8.73
C VAL A 80 6.15 12.91 -7.28
N ILE A 81 5.46 13.80 -6.56
CA ILE A 81 5.79 14.15 -5.16
C ILE A 81 5.65 12.92 -4.25
N PHE A 82 4.49 12.26 -4.28
CA PHE A 82 4.26 11.07 -3.44
C PHE A 82 5.11 9.88 -3.89
N GLY A 83 5.33 9.73 -5.19
CA GLY A 83 6.17 8.67 -5.76
C GLY A 83 7.64 8.80 -5.35
N LEU A 84 8.20 10.00 -5.45
CA LEU A 84 9.56 10.29 -4.95
C LEU A 84 9.65 10.06 -3.45
N GLY A 85 8.68 10.58 -2.68
CA GLY A 85 8.64 10.34 -1.25
C GLY A 85 8.60 8.85 -0.92
N PHE A 86 7.76 8.08 -1.62
CA PHE A 86 7.67 6.62 -1.46
C PHE A 86 9.00 5.92 -1.78
N ILE A 87 9.63 6.26 -2.90
CA ILE A 87 10.89 5.61 -3.33
C ILE A 87 12.04 5.94 -2.37
N LEU A 88 12.17 7.20 -1.95
CA LEU A 88 13.29 7.68 -1.14
C LEU A 88 13.23 7.29 0.35
N VAL A 89 12.16 6.67 0.82
CA VAL A 89 12.10 6.08 2.16
C VAL A 89 13.15 4.96 2.33
N ILE A 90 13.47 4.22 1.28
CA ILE A 90 14.48 3.14 1.25
C ILE A 90 14.32 2.14 2.41
N TYR A 91 13.10 1.62 2.55
CA TYR A 91 12.81 0.56 3.50
C TYR A 91 12.11 -0.63 2.82
N PRO A 92 12.86 -1.45 2.06
CA PRO A 92 12.30 -2.50 1.17
C PRO A 92 11.36 -3.46 1.89
N ALA A 93 11.61 -3.75 3.17
CA ALA A 93 10.84 -4.70 3.95
C ALA A 93 9.32 -4.43 4.00
N HIS A 94 8.90 -3.17 3.92
CA HIS A 94 7.48 -2.76 3.82
C HIS A 94 7.17 -2.17 2.45
N GLN A 95 8.14 -1.48 1.85
CA GLN A 95 7.98 -0.73 0.62
C GLN A 95 7.58 -1.62 -0.57
N VAL A 96 8.24 -2.78 -0.72
CA VAL A 96 7.95 -3.72 -1.82
C VAL A 96 6.51 -4.20 -1.76
N MET A 97 6.02 -4.57 -0.58
CA MET A 97 4.65 -5.08 -0.43
C MET A 97 3.60 -4.00 -0.68
N LEU A 98 3.87 -2.74 -0.23
CA LEU A 98 3.01 -1.59 -0.54
C LEU A 98 3.07 -1.21 -2.04
N ALA A 99 4.22 -1.38 -2.68
CA ALA A 99 4.34 -1.19 -4.13
C ALA A 99 3.48 -2.21 -4.89
N TYR A 100 3.46 -3.48 -4.47
CA TYR A 100 2.53 -4.47 -5.04
C TYR A 100 1.07 -4.05 -4.87
N LEU A 101 0.67 -3.56 -3.69
CA LEU A 101 -0.68 -3.04 -3.48
C LEU A 101 -1.01 -1.91 -4.48
N LEU A 102 -0.09 -0.96 -4.65
CA LEU A 102 -0.25 0.15 -5.61
C LEU A 102 -0.33 -0.36 -7.06
N VAL A 103 0.46 -1.37 -7.44
CA VAL A 103 0.39 -1.99 -8.77
C VAL A 103 -0.97 -2.66 -8.99
N PHE A 104 -1.47 -3.44 -8.04
CA PHE A 104 -2.80 -4.03 -8.12
C PHE A 104 -3.88 -2.95 -8.27
N TYR A 105 -3.80 -1.89 -7.47
CA TYR A 105 -4.74 -0.77 -7.52
C TYR A 105 -4.69 -0.04 -8.87
N PHE A 106 -3.51 0.25 -9.38
CA PHE A 106 -3.30 0.91 -10.67
C PHE A 106 -3.82 0.06 -11.84
N ILE A 107 -3.56 -1.25 -11.83
CA ILE A 107 -4.12 -2.18 -12.82
C ILE A 107 -5.65 -2.15 -12.76
N GLY A 108 -6.24 -2.11 -11.57
CA GLY A 108 -7.69 -1.96 -11.41
C GLY A 108 -8.21 -0.67 -12.06
N LEU A 109 -7.53 0.45 -11.86
CA LEU A 109 -7.87 1.72 -12.51
C LEU A 109 -7.77 1.62 -14.04
N LEU A 110 -6.71 1.02 -14.56
CA LEU A 110 -6.54 0.80 -16.00
C LEU A 110 -7.65 -0.07 -16.58
N ILE A 111 -8.05 -1.13 -15.91
CA ILE A 111 -9.14 -2.01 -16.37
C ILE A 111 -10.47 -1.25 -16.40
N TYR A 112 -10.75 -0.39 -15.42
CA TYR A 112 -12.03 0.30 -15.34
C TYR A 112 -12.10 1.55 -16.21
N TYR A 113 -11.05 2.37 -16.18
CA TYR A 113 -11.02 3.67 -16.87
C TYR A 113 -10.28 3.64 -18.21
N GLY A 114 -9.32 2.74 -18.40
CA GLY A 114 -8.41 2.77 -19.55
C GLY A 114 -9.09 2.74 -20.92
N ARG A 115 -10.29 2.14 -21.01
CA ARG A 115 -11.12 2.13 -22.23
C ARG A 115 -12.12 3.28 -22.31
N LYS A 116 -12.31 4.03 -21.23
CA LYS A 116 -13.29 5.12 -21.12
C LYS A 116 -12.68 6.49 -21.37
N ILE A 117 -11.36 6.58 -21.22
CA ILE A 117 -10.60 7.82 -21.41
C ILE A 117 -9.94 7.82 -22.80
N THR A 118 -9.81 9.00 -23.35
CA THR A 118 -9.06 9.23 -24.60
C THR A 118 -7.67 9.69 -24.24
N TRP A 119 -6.69 8.80 -24.43
CA TRP A 119 -5.28 9.13 -24.27
C TRP A 119 -4.83 10.11 -25.36
N ASP A 120 -4.18 11.18 -24.97
CA ASP A 120 -3.69 12.20 -25.90
C ASP A 120 -2.16 12.43 -25.70
N TRP A 121 -1.57 13.25 -26.58
CA TRP A 121 -0.15 13.57 -26.50
C TRP A 121 0.23 14.24 -25.19
N PHE A 122 -0.71 14.93 -24.54
CA PHE A 122 -0.48 15.59 -23.26
C PHE A 122 -0.22 14.57 -22.13
N ASP A 123 -0.94 13.43 -22.15
CA ASP A 123 -0.67 12.33 -21.22
C ASP A 123 0.73 11.77 -21.42
N ALA A 124 1.15 11.59 -22.68
CA ALA A 124 2.49 11.12 -22.98
C ALA A 124 3.57 12.09 -22.45
N VAL A 125 3.39 13.38 -22.64
CA VAL A 125 4.30 14.41 -22.11
C VAL A 125 4.36 14.39 -20.59
N LEU A 126 3.21 14.28 -19.91
CA LEU A 126 3.15 14.21 -18.44
C LEU A 126 3.85 12.95 -17.93
N ILE A 127 3.60 11.78 -18.52
CA ILE A 127 4.21 10.52 -18.11
C ILE A 127 5.71 10.53 -18.35
N ILE A 128 6.15 10.90 -19.55
CA ILE A 128 7.58 10.96 -19.90
C ILE A 128 8.29 11.98 -19.00
N GLY A 129 7.70 13.16 -18.80
CA GLY A 129 8.24 14.20 -17.92
C GLY A 129 8.39 13.70 -16.48
N ALA A 130 7.38 13.01 -15.94
CA ALA A 130 7.42 12.41 -14.61
C ALA A 130 8.53 11.35 -14.50
N VAL A 131 8.63 10.45 -15.47
CA VAL A 131 9.66 9.39 -15.50
C VAL A 131 11.06 10.00 -15.58
N LEU A 132 11.28 10.97 -16.46
CA LEU A 132 12.58 11.65 -16.58
C LEU A 132 12.95 12.41 -15.30
N PHE A 133 12.00 13.11 -14.68
CA PHE A 133 12.23 13.86 -13.47
C PHE A 133 12.57 12.93 -12.29
N ILE A 134 11.76 11.88 -12.07
CA ILE A 134 12.01 10.87 -11.04
C ILE A 134 13.35 10.18 -11.30
N GLY A 135 13.60 9.77 -12.55
CA GLY A 135 14.86 9.13 -12.95
C GLY A 135 16.07 10.01 -12.70
N GLY A 136 15.99 11.30 -13.05
CA GLY A 136 17.05 12.27 -12.79
C GLY A 136 17.37 12.42 -11.30
N ILE A 137 16.34 12.52 -10.45
CA ILE A 137 16.52 12.56 -8.99
C ILE A 137 17.14 11.25 -8.47
N MET A 138 16.70 10.11 -8.97
CA MET A 138 17.24 8.81 -8.57
C MET A 138 18.71 8.63 -8.98
N VAL A 139 19.08 9.08 -10.18
CA VAL A 139 20.48 9.09 -10.63
C VAL A 139 21.32 10.01 -9.75
N HIS A 140 20.85 11.23 -9.48
CA HIS A 140 21.53 12.15 -8.58
C HIS A 140 21.72 11.55 -7.17
N PHE A 141 20.67 10.98 -6.62
CA PHE A 141 20.70 10.29 -5.32
C PHE A 141 21.71 9.13 -5.32
N TRP A 142 21.72 8.31 -6.37
CA TRP A 142 22.69 7.22 -6.50
C TRP A 142 24.12 7.75 -6.53
N LEU A 143 24.40 8.78 -7.34
CA LEU A 143 25.75 9.34 -7.47
C LEU A 143 26.28 9.95 -6.14
N THR A 144 25.38 10.52 -5.34
CA THR A 144 25.75 11.15 -4.06
C THR A 144 25.77 10.18 -2.88
N SER A 145 25.01 9.08 -2.93
CA SER A 145 24.79 8.20 -1.78
C SER A 145 25.25 6.76 -1.99
N LYS A 146 25.86 6.43 -3.14
CA LYS A 146 26.22 5.04 -3.51
C LYS A 146 27.08 4.35 -2.45
N ASP A 147 28.06 5.05 -1.85
CA ASP A 147 28.97 4.43 -0.89
C ASP A 147 28.24 4.03 0.40
N ALA A 148 27.32 4.89 0.89
CA ALA A 148 26.47 4.58 2.04
C ALA A 148 25.50 3.44 1.74
N LEU A 149 24.90 3.43 0.54
CA LEU A 149 24.02 2.35 0.09
C LEU A 149 24.75 1.02 -0.01
N MET A 150 25.94 1.01 -0.63
CA MET A 150 26.78 -0.19 -0.75
C MET A 150 27.24 -0.71 0.61
N ALA A 151 27.60 0.19 1.53
CA ALA A 151 27.93 -0.18 2.90
C ALA A 151 26.73 -0.84 3.60
N SER A 152 25.53 -0.27 3.46
CA SER A 152 24.29 -0.83 4.02
C SER A 152 23.95 -2.20 3.42
N LEU A 153 24.07 -2.38 2.11
CA LEU A 153 23.82 -3.66 1.43
C LEU A 153 24.77 -4.77 1.86
N ASN A 154 25.97 -4.43 2.29
CA ASN A 154 26.97 -5.40 2.75
C ASN A 154 26.79 -5.82 4.22
N THR A 155 25.86 -5.22 4.97
CA THR A 155 25.53 -5.63 6.34
C THR A 155 24.73 -6.94 6.38
N LEU A 156 24.75 -7.63 7.53
CA LEU A 156 23.88 -8.79 7.76
C LEU A 156 22.41 -8.41 7.74
N TYR A 157 22.07 -7.23 8.25
CA TYR A 157 20.73 -6.66 8.28
C TYR A 157 20.84 -5.13 8.07
N PRO A 158 20.07 -4.56 7.14
CA PRO A 158 19.06 -5.18 6.26
C PRO A 158 19.59 -5.90 5.02
N GLY A 159 20.89 -5.77 4.67
CA GLY A 159 21.44 -6.07 3.36
C GLY A 159 21.35 -7.54 2.91
N LYS A 160 21.99 -8.46 3.65
CA LYS A 160 22.13 -9.88 3.23
C LYS A 160 20.95 -10.77 3.63
N ARG A 161 19.92 -10.22 4.26
CA ARG A 161 18.76 -11.01 4.67
C ARG A 161 17.88 -11.36 3.49
N VAL A 162 17.64 -12.66 3.29
CA VAL A 162 16.74 -13.19 2.26
C VAL A 162 15.57 -13.88 2.92
N SER A 163 14.35 -13.52 2.51
CA SER A 163 13.11 -14.16 2.90
C SER A 163 12.55 -14.96 1.72
N THR A 164 12.07 -16.17 1.99
CA THR A 164 11.32 -17.00 1.01
C THR A 164 9.82 -17.02 1.30
N GLY A 165 9.38 -16.30 2.33
CA GLY A 165 7.99 -16.37 2.79
C GLY A 165 7.66 -17.68 3.52
N GLY A 166 6.38 -18.03 3.61
CA GLY A 166 5.91 -19.36 3.99
C GLY A 166 6.07 -19.78 5.46
N ASN A 167 6.48 -18.89 6.35
CA ASN A 167 6.81 -19.24 7.73
C ASN A 167 5.76 -18.82 8.77
N TRP A 168 4.56 -18.43 8.35
CA TRP A 168 3.48 -18.02 9.24
C TRP A 168 2.38 -19.07 9.34
N THR A 169 1.95 -19.32 10.56
CA THR A 169 0.79 -20.15 10.86
C THR A 169 -0.50 -19.34 10.79
N ILE A 170 -1.61 -19.99 10.43
CA ILE A 170 -2.94 -19.37 10.34
C ILE A 170 -3.34 -18.65 11.64
N GLY A 171 -2.95 -19.19 12.81
CA GLY A 171 -3.26 -18.55 14.10
C GLY A 171 -2.73 -17.13 14.24
N LYS A 172 -1.63 -16.77 13.59
CA LYS A 172 -1.07 -15.42 13.61
C LYS A 172 -1.93 -14.39 12.90
N PHE A 173 -2.83 -14.80 11.99
CA PHE A 173 -3.79 -13.88 11.35
C PHE A 173 -4.82 -13.31 12.34
N PHE A 174 -4.96 -13.89 13.52
CA PHE A 174 -5.82 -13.39 14.58
C PHE A 174 -5.16 -12.35 15.49
N TYR A 175 -3.89 -11.98 15.24
CA TYR A 175 -3.19 -10.96 16.02
C TYR A 175 -3.88 -9.59 16.00
N PHE A 176 -4.73 -9.31 15.01
CA PHE A 176 -5.53 -8.08 15.02
C PHE A 176 -6.41 -7.93 16.28
N LEU A 177 -6.80 -9.04 16.92
CA LEU A 177 -7.55 -9.02 18.19
C LEU A 177 -6.74 -8.40 19.34
N THR A 178 -5.42 -8.46 19.27
CA THR A 178 -4.53 -7.84 20.29
C THR A 178 -4.43 -6.33 20.13
N ASN A 179 -4.72 -5.79 18.92
CA ASN A 179 -4.63 -4.36 18.63
C ASN A 179 -5.56 -3.51 19.51
N TRP A 180 -6.68 -4.08 19.97
CA TRP A 180 -7.59 -3.41 20.90
C TRP A 180 -6.98 -3.22 22.29
N LYS A 181 -5.95 -4.00 22.63
CA LYS A 181 -5.25 -3.96 23.93
C LYS A 181 -3.96 -3.14 23.87
N ILE A 182 -3.30 -3.05 22.72
CA ILE A 182 -2.00 -2.37 22.55
C ILE A 182 -1.97 -0.95 23.11
N PRO A 183 -2.98 -0.08 22.93
CA PRO A 183 -2.96 1.28 23.47
C PRO A 183 -3.09 1.36 24.98
N PHE A 184 -3.55 0.29 25.64
CA PHE A 184 -4.00 0.35 27.04
C PHE A 184 -3.25 -0.60 27.98
N LYS A 185 -2.41 -1.49 27.46
CA LYS A 185 -1.76 -2.51 28.28
C LYS A 185 -0.42 -2.93 27.70
N ASP A 186 0.54 -3.14 28.57
CA ASP A 186 1.79 -3.79 28.19
C ASP A 186 1.54 -5.18 27.63
N ILE A 187 2.12 -5.45 26.47
CA ILE A 187 1.95 -6.70 25.77
C ILE A 187 3.24 -7.50 25.94
N THR A 188 3.08 -8.75 26.37
CA THR A 188 4.18 -9.70 26.57
C THR A 188 4.67 -10.34 25.26
N PHE A 189 4.71 -9.58 24.19
CA PHE A 189 5.30 -10.02 22.93
C PHE A 189 6.76 -9.58 22.83
N SER A 190 7.60 -10.43 22.29
CA SER A 190 9.02 -10.14 22.08
C SER A 190 9.26 -8.93 21.16
N ASN A 191 8.29 -8.62 20.29
CA ASN A 191 8.34 -7.48 19.38
C ASN A 191 6.94 -6.88 19.18
N ASN A 192 6.59 -5.88 19.96
CA ASN A 192 5.30 -5.20 19.91
C ASN A 192 5.06 -4.49 18.56
N SER A 193 6.11 -4.04 17.88
CA SER A 193 5.98 -3.36 16.59
C SER A 193 5.49 -4.30 15.49
N GLU A 194 5.76 -5.59 15.58
CA GLU A 194 5.30 -6.58 14.59
C GLU A 194 3.87 -7.07 14.80
N VAL A 195 3.28 -6.79 15.97
CA VAL A 195 1.86 -7.07 16.26
C VAL A 195 0.99 -5.82 16.15
N ALA A 196 1.57 -4.64 15.99
CA ALA A 196 0.85 -3.40 15.75
C ALA A 196 0.33 -3.36 14.30
N LEU A 197 -0.97 -3.57 14.12
CA LEU A 197 -1.63 -3.77 12.84
C LEU A 197 -2.74 -2.74 12.62
N PHE A 198 -3.27 -2.69 11.42
CA PHE A 198 -4.53 -2.00 11.13
C PHE A 198 -5.71 -2.81 11.67
N TYR A 199 -6.81 -2.13 12.03
CA TYR A 199 -8.05 -2.79 12.41
C TYR A 199 -8.68 -3.49 11.20
N HIS A 200 -8.76 -4.81 11.23
CA HIS A 200 -9.37 -5.60 10.17
C HIS A 200 -10.14 -6.79 10.75
N PHE A 201 -11.08 -7.33 9.99
CA PHE A 201 -11.89 -8.49 10.36
C PHE A 201 -11.62 -9.62 9.36
N PHE A 202 -10.38 -10.08 9.30
CA PHE A 202 -9.91 -11.02 8.28
C PHE A 202 -10.84 -12.20 8.01
N PRO A 203 -11.28 -13.03 8.96
CA PRO A 203 -12.11 -14.19 8.60
C PRO A 203 -13.45 -13.77 7.99
N THR A 204 -14.11 -12.78 8.58
CA THR A 204 -15.43 -12.30 8.14
C THR A 204 -15.37 -11.68 6.76
N VAL A 205 -14.37 -10.85 6.49
CA VAL A 205 -14.17 -10.22 5.20
C VAL A 205 -13.94 -11.25 4.11
N PHE A 206 -13.13 -12.28 4.38
CA PHE A 206 -12.87 -13.35 3.42
C PHE A 206 -14.10 -14.22 3.15
N LEU A 207 -14.90 -14.52 4.15
CA LEU A 207 -16.15 -15.27 3.99
C LEU A 207 -17.22 -14.46 3.25
N ALA A 208 -17.28 -13.15 3.48
CA ALA A 208 -18.24 -12.27 2.81
C ALA A 208 -17.82 -11.88 1.37
N SER A 209 -16.53 -11.90 1.06
CA SER A 209 -15.99 -11.43 -0.21
C SER A 209 -16.52 -12.15 -1.46
N PRO A 210 -16.74 -13.48 -1.51
CA PRO A 210 -17.32 -14.12 -2.67
C PRO A 210 -18.70 -13.55 -3.03
N PHE A 211 -19.52 -13.23 -2.04
CA PHE A 211 -20.85 -12.63 -2.25
C PHE A 211 -20.76 -11.23 -2.86
N VAL A 212 -19.75 -10.46 -2.49
CA VAL A 212 -19.49 -9.13 -3.05
C VAL A 212 -18.86 -9.23 -4.44
N LEU A 213 -17.95 -10.18 -4.64
CA LEU A 213 -17.15 -10.34 -5.86
C LEU A 213 -17.91 -10.98 -7.01
N LEU A 214 -18.79 -11.94 -6.73
CA LEU A 214 -19.54 -12.70 -7.74
C LEU A 214 -20.80 -11.99 -8.26
N GLY A 215 -21.13 -10.83 -7.71
CA GLY A 215 -22.29 -10.05 -8.15
C GLY A 215 -22.17 -9.55 -9.61
N LYS A 216 -23.22 -9.73 -10.41
CA LYS A 216 -23.26 -9.45 -11.87
C LYS A 216 -23.03 -7.97 -12.27
N LYS A 217 -23.22 -6.98 -11.40
CA LYS A 217 -23.01 -5.56 -11.73
C LYS A 217 -21.54 -5.19 -11.59
N ASN A 218 -20.88 -4.88 -12.70
CA ASN A 218 -19.55 -4.26 -12.70
C ASN A 218 -19.65 -2.77 -12.29
N SER A 219 -19.58 -2.50 -11.00
CA SER A 219 -19.41 -1.14 -10.49
C SER A 219 -17.93 -0.93 -10.15
N GLU A 220 -17.51 0.33 -10.17
CA GLU A 220 -16.17 0.76 -9.79
C GLU A 220 -15.74 0.19 -8.42
N GLN A 221 -16.61 0.30 -7.42
CA GLN A 221 -16.34 -0.16 -6.05
C GLN A 221 -16.17 -1.70 -5.98
N LYS A 222 -16.94 -2.43 -6.79
CA LYS A 222 -16.75 -3.89 -6.90
C LYS A 222 -15.41 -4.25 -7.50
N LEU A 223 -14.94 -3.47 -8.46
CA LEU A 223 -13.62 -3.69 -9.02
C LEU A 223 -12.54 -3.42 -7.97
N PHE A 224 -12.63 -2.31 -7.24
CA PHE A 224 -11.67 -2.02 -6.17
C PHE A 224 -11.71 -3.08 -5.06
N GLY A 225 -12.89 -3.53 -4.66
CA GLY A 225 -13.03 -4.65 -3.73
C GLY A 225 -12.36 -5.92 -4.25
N ARG A 226 -12.53 -6.26 -5.55
CA ARG A 226 -11.83 -7.41 -6.19
C ARG A 226 -10.33 -7.24 -6.18
N VAL A 227 -9.84 -6.05 -6.52
CA VAL A 227 -8.41 -5.73 -6.54
C VAL A 227 -7.79 -5.88 -5.14
N LEU A 228 -8.42 -5.30 -4.12
CA LEU A 228 -7.98 -5.45 -2.74
C LEU A 228 -8.00 -6.90 -2.27
N MET A 229 -9.04 -7.65 -2.65
CA MET A 229 -9.15 -9.08 -2.33
C MET A 229 -8.05 -9.89 -3.01
N LEU A 230 -7.80 -9.67 -4.30
CA LEU A 230 -6.72 -10.35 -5.03
C LEU A 230 -5.36 -10.05 -4.41
N PHE A 231 -5.14 -8.79 -4.01
CA PHE A 231 -3.93 -8.43 -3.28
C PHE A 231 -3.85 -9.16 -1.92
N CYS A 232 -4.95 -9.22 -1.16
CA CYS A 232 -4.98 -9.95 0.10
C CYS A 232 -4.68 -11.45 -0.08
N LEU A 233 -5.22 -12.09 -1.13
CA LEU A 233 -4.90 -13.49 -1.47
C LEU A 233 -3.43 -13.66 -1.84
N PHE A 234 -2.87 -12.74 -2.61
CA PHE A 234 -1.45 -12.72 -2.94
C PHE A 234 -0.58 -12.58 -1.67
N ALA A 235 -0.95 -11.67 -0.77
CA ALA A 235 -0.25 -11.47 0.49
C ALA A 235 -0.33 -12.71 1.40
N ILE A 236 -1.51 -13.34 1.51
CA ILE A 236 -1.68 -14.60 2.26
C ILE A 236 -0.78 -15.69 1.67
N PHE A 237 -0.78 -15.84 0.33
CA PHE A 237 0.06 -16.82 -0.34
C PHE A 237 1.54 -16.59 0.01
N TRP A 238 2.04 -15.37 -0.10
CA TRP A 238 3.41 -15.05 0.31
C TRP A 238 3.69 -15.38 1.78
N ILE A 239 2.76 -15.02 2.68
CA ILE A 239 2.93 -15.18 4.13
C ILE A 239 2.90 -16.65 4.55
N THR A 240 2.04 -17.48 3.93
CA THR A 240 1.79 -18.87 4.36
C THR A 240 2.49 -19.93 3.54
N VAL A 241 2.64 -19.73 2.24
CA VAL A 241 3.24 -20.68 1.30
C VAL A 241 4.66 -20.25 0.93
N GLY A 242 4.83 -18.98 0.55
CA GLY A 242 6.12 -18.44 0.09
C GLY A 242 6.44 -18.79 -1.36
N LEU A 243 7.68 -18.51 -1.76
CA LEU A 243 8.20 -18.72 -3.11
C LEU A 243 9.63 -19.30 -3.05
N PRO A 244 10.06 -20.04 -4.07
CA PRO A 244 11.47 -20.39 -4.25
C PRO A 244 12.35 -19.16 -4.23
N LYS A 245 13.58 -19.31 -3.74
CA LYS A 245 14.52 -18.18 -3.53
C LYS A 245 14.71 -17.35 -4.79
N GLU A 246 14.91 -17.98 -5.93
CA GLU A 246 15.18 -17.34 -7.21
C GLU A 246 13.99 -16.44 -7.64
N ILE A 247 12.77 -16.93 -7.47
CA ILE A 247 11.54 -16.17 -7.77
C ILE A 247 11.37 -15.04 -6.78
N ALA A 248 11.63 -15.27 -5.50
CA ALA A 248 11.54 -14.24 -4.47
C ALA A 248 12.56 -13.12 -4.72
N GLU A 249 13.76 -13.41 -5.20
CA GLU A 249 14.79 -12.44 -5.56
C GLU A 249 14.37 -11.60 -6.79
N ILE A 250 13.93 -12.22 -7.87
CA ILE A 250 13.48 -11.54 -9.09
C ILE A 250 12.28 -10.61 -8.80
N THR A 251 11.37 -11.05 -7.95
CA THR A 251 10.17 -10.29 -7.56
C THR A 251 10.41 -9.30 -6.43
N LEU A 252 11.63 -9.17 -5.93
CA LEU A 252 12.02 -8.36 -4.77
C LEU A 252 11.33 -8.77 -3.45
N LEU A 253 10.52 -9.82 -3.46
CA LEU A 253 9.86 -10.32 -2.25
C LEU A 253 10.86 -10.90 -1.25
N SER A 254 12.06 -11.27 -1.70
CA SER A 254 13.16 -11.68 -0.82
C SER A 254 13.52 -10.65 0.25
N TYR A 255 13.23 -9.36 0.02
CA TYR A 255 13.40 -8.29 1.00
C TYR A 255 12.25 -8.18 2.01
N VAL A 256 11.16 -8.92 1.82
CA VAL A 256 9.91 -8.81 2.60
C VAL A 256 9.74 -9.98 3.57
N PRO A 257 10.14 -9.83 4.85
CA PRO A 257 9.77 -10.81 5.87
C PRO A 257 8.25 -10.92 6.03
N THR A 258 7.75 -12.10 6.35
CA THR A 258 6.31 -12.39 6.46
C THR A 258 5.59 -11.49 7.46
N ALA A 259 6.22 -11.19 8.60
CA ALA A 259 5.67 -10.24 9.59
C ALA A 259 5.48 -8.84 9.00
N ARG A 260 6.36 -8.40 8.09
CA ARG A 260 6.26 -7.09 7.42
C ARG A 260 5.21 -7.11 6.31
N ALA A 261 5.09 -8.21 5.57
CA ALA A 261 4.02 -8.42 4.60
C ALA A 261 2.65 -8.38 5.28
N TYR A 262 2.55 -8.92 6.49
CA TYR A 262 1.30 -8.94 7.25
C TYR A 262 0.79 -7.55 7.61
N LEU A 263 1.67 -6.57 7.87
CA LEU A 263 1.25 -5.18 8.08
C LEU A 263 0.55 -4.63 6.84
N THR A 264 1.12 -4.82 5.65
CA THR A 264 0.48 -4.38 4.39
C THR A 264 -0.80 -5.14 4.09
N PHE A 265 -0.83 -6.45 4.37
CA PHE A 265 -2.07 -7.23 4.33
C PHE A 265 -3.14 -6.63 5.23
N SER A 266 -2.81 -6.30 6.49
CA SER A 266 -3.75 -5.70 7.44
C SER A 266 -4.28 -4.34 6.98
N PHE A 267 -3.43 -3.54 6.30
CA PHE A 267 -3.84 -2.28 5.67
C PHE A 267 -4.88 -2.50 4.57
N ALA A 268 -4.60 -3.41 3.63
CA ALA A 268 -5.53 -3.73 2.55
C ALA A 268 -6.83 -4.37 3.06
N ALA A 269 -6.74 -5.24 4.06
CA ALA A 269 -7.89 -5.87 4.71
C ALA A 269 -8.73 -4.85 5.50
N CYS A 270 -8.11 -3.83 6.11
CA CYS A 270 -8.81 -2.71 6.73
C CYS A 270 -9.63 -1.93 5.70
N LEU A 271 -9.01 -1.56 4.56
CA LEU A 271 -9.71 -0.89 3.46
C LEU A 271 -10.88 -1.73 2.90
N LEU A 272 -10.73 -3.05 2.88
CA LEU A 272 -11.77 -3.97 2.40
C LEU A 272 -12.91 -4.16 3.41
N THR A 273 -12.65 -3.95 4.69
CA THR A 273 -13.62 -4.07 5.78
C THR A 273 -14.61 -2.90 5.82
N ILE A 274 -14.18 -1.72 5.42
CA ILE A 274 -14.95 -0.48 5.40
C ILE A 274 -15.80 -0.38 4.13
#